data_8e2c9d1f1b3ba53838564223333a70e7
#
_entry.id   8e2c9d1f1b3ba53838564223333a70e7
#
_cell.length_a   1.000
_cell.length_b   1.000
_cell.length_c   1.000
_cell.angle_alpha   90.00
_cell.angle_beta   90.00
_cell.angle_gamma   90.00
#
_symmetry.space_group_name_H-M   'P 1'
#
loop_
_entity.id
_entity.type
_entity.pdbx_description
1 polymer ?
#
loop_
_entity_poly.entity_id
_entity_poly.type
_entity_poly.pdbx_seq_one_letter_code
_entity_poly.pdbx_strand_id
1 'polypeptide(L)'
;MIVDAHLDIAWNATSDGRGFLAPPAPGYVISRPALVSAGVGLVCATLYTAPARARRAMRTRFVYENAHEAHIMAVAQVNYYKSCELHLIRDSRELQTYVRGWRRGQIAAVLLMEGADPIETPSQLGAWTDMGVRIIGPAWSRTRYSGGTGAPGGLTDLGVQLLKAMRRKQVILDLSHMAEQAVADAFEMWRGPIICSHSNARSIVPGDRQITDATAAEVARRGGILGISFYPSHLRKRGRTTLDDVVRHAVHLARAAGSPDHVGLGTDLDGGIVSRYGPIHDLGELKKSLPGLLRRHFNTAQVEGIMGANWIEFLGRSLPAPKESRRASSR
;
A
#
# COMPACT_ATOMS: atom_id res chain seq x y z
N MET A 1 5.25 -11.56 13.14
CA MET A 1 4.70 -11.54 11.77
C MET A 1 5.13 -10.23 11.12
N ILE A 2 5.74 -10.29 9.91
CA ILE A 2 6.03 -9.08 9.13
C ILE A 2 4.78 -8.68 8.35
N VAL A 3 4.55 -7.37 8.24
CA VAL A 3 3.48 -6.79 7.41
C VAL A 3 4.09 -5.89 6.35
N ASP A 4 3.66 -6.01 5.11
CA ASP A 4 4.05 -5.15 4.01
C ASP A 4 2.82 -4.46 3.40
N ALA A 5 2.77 -3.15 3.51
CA ALA A 5 1.59 -2.37 3.13
C ALA A 5 1.49 -2.03 1.65
N HIS A 6 2.40 -2.54 0.80
CA HIS A 6 2.30 -2.27 -0.64
C HIS A 6 3.07 -3.29 -1.47
N LEU A 7 2.35 -4.17 -2.18
CA LEU A 7 2.94 -5.13 -3.13
C LEU A 7 2.07 -5.31 -4.38
N ASP A 8 2.66 -5.08 -5.56
CA ASP A 8 2.03 -5.16 -6.89
C ASP A 8 1.93 -6.58 -7.45
N ILE A 9 1.57 -7.55 -6.60
CA ILE A 9 1.56 -8.98 -6.93
C ILE A 9 0.71 -9.28 -8.18
N ALA A 10 -0.52 -8.77 -8.21
CA ALA A 10 -1.44 -9.07 -9.33
C ALA A 10 -1.04 -8.34 -10.61
N TRP A 11 -0.54 -7.10 -10.51
CA TRP A 11 0.00 -6.39 -11.67
C TRP A 11 1.14 -7.18 -12.30
N ASN A 12 2.11 -7.60 -11.50
CA ASN A 12 3.26 -8.37 -11.96
C ASN A 12 2.87 -9.67 -12.66
N ALA A 13 1.81 -10.33 -12.19
CA ALA A 13 1.32 -11.56 -12.81
C ALA A 13 0.55 -11.30 -14.11
N THR A 14 -0.32 -10.29 -14.11
CA THR A 14 -1.22 -10.03 -15.25
C THR A 14 -0.55 -9.24 -16.38
N SER A 15 0.46 -8.40 -16.08
CA SER A 15 1.17 -7.60 -17.08
C SER A 15 2.49 -8.23 -17.53
N ASP A 16 3.24 -8.83 -16.61
CA ASP A 16 4.60 -9.32 -16.88
C ASP A 16 4.70 -10.86 -16.88
N GLY A 17 3.59 -11.56 -16.61
CA GLY A 17 3.57 -13.01 -16.52
C GLY A 17 4.33 -13.59 -15.32
N ARG A 18 4.64 -12.76 -14.31
CA ARG A 18 5.39 -13.19 -13.11
C ARG A 18 4.44 -13.79 -12.08
N GLY A 19 4.23 -15.11 -12.18
CA GLY A 19 3.29 -15.83 -11.30
C GLY A 19 3.72 -15.81 -9.83
N PHE A 20 2.78 -15.51 -8.94
CA PHE A 20 3.05 -15.36 -7.50
C PHE A 20 3.32 -16.68 -6.77
N LEU A 21 2.70 -17.78 -7.20
CA LEU A 21 2.77 -19.07 -6.52
C LEU A 21 4.11 -19.83 -6.73
N ALA A 22 4.84 -19.51 -7.81
CA ALA A 22 6.15 -20.05 -8.11
C ALA A 22 7.27 -19.24 -7.42
N PRO A 23 8.51 -19.77 -7.34
CA PRO A 23 9.67 -18.98 -6.92
C PRO A 23 9.81 -17.70 -7.76
N PRO A 24 10.42 -16.63 -7.22
CA PRO A 24 10.52 -15.38 -7.95
C PRO A 24 11.38 -15.53 -9.21
N ALA A 25 11.02 -14.84 -10.28
CA ALA A 25 11.82 -14.80 -11.50
C ALA A 25 13.21 -14.18 -11.22
N PRO A 26 14.23 -14.49 -12.03
CA PRO A 26 15.57 -13.92 -11.85
C PRO A 26 15.56 -12.40 -11.78
N GLY A 27 16.17 -11.85 -10.74
CA GLY A 27 16.23 -10.40 -10.49
C GLY A 27 15.06 -9.82 -9.71
N TYR A 28 14.06 -10.63 -9.36
CA TYR A 28 12.90 -10.26 -8.53
C TYR A 28 12.93 -11.00 -7.20
N VAL A 29 12.19 -10.51 -6.20
CA VAL A 29 12.19 -11.05 -4.84
C VAL A 29 10.80 -11.45 -4.33
N ILE A 30 9.72 -10.98 -4.96
CA ILE A 30 8.36 -11.22 -4.52
C ILE A 30 7.79 -12.49 -5.14
N SER A 31 7.42 -13.41 -4.27
CA SER A 31 6.62 -14.60 -4.58
C SER A 31 6.02 -15.14 -3.27
N ARG A 32 5.01 -16.02 -3.37
CA ARG A 32 4.43 -16.65 -2.18
C ARG A 32 5.47 -17.43 -1.36
N PRO A 33 6.31 -18.30 -1.96
CA PRO A 33 7.38 -18.99 -1.23
C PRO A 33 8.37 -18.05 -0.55
N ALA A 34 8.75 -16.94 -1.19
CA ALA A 34 9.68 -15.97 -0.65
C ALA A 34 9.05 -15.21 0.55
N LEU A 35 7.80 -14.76 0.45
CA LEU A 35 7.07 -14.13 1.55
C LEU A 35 6.95 -15.06 2.76
N VAL A 36 6.59 -16.33 2.53
CA VAL A 36 6.52 -17.35 3.60
C VAL A 36 7.88 -17.56 4.28
N SER A 37 8.94 -17.67 3.51
CA SER A 37 10.31 -17.82 4.03
C SER A 37 10.74 -16.63 4.87
N ALA A 38 10.46 -15.42 4.39
CA ALA A 38 10.76 -14.18 5.09
C ALA A 38 9.90 -13.96 6.36
N GLY A 39 8.78 -14.68 6.52
CA GLY A 39 7.86 -14.53 7.64
C GLY A 39 6.88 -13.37 7.46
N VAL A 40 6.64 -12.94 6.21
CA VAL A 40 5.58 -12.00 5.89
C VAL A 40 4.25 -12.73 6.02
N GLY A 41 3.37 -12.23 6.85
CA GLY A 41 2.09 -12.87 7.13
C GLY A 41 0.88 -12.03 6.71
N LEU A 42 1.07 -10.74 6.40
CA LEU A 42 0.01 -9.88 5.89
C LEU A 42 0.59 -8.90 4.88
N VAL A 43 -0.12 -8.69 3.79
CA VAL A 43 0.24 -7.71 2.76
C VAL A 43 -0.96 -6.81 2.42
N CYS A 44 -0.73 -5.55 2.06
CA CYS A 44 -1.70 -4.83 1.27
C CYS A 44 -1.42 -5.14 -0.19
N ALA A 45 -2.34 -5.90 -0.77
CA ALA A 45 -2.23 -6.43 -2.13
C ALA A 45 -2.83 -5.43 -3.11
N THR A 46 -2.00 -4.85 -3.99
CA THR A 46 -2.41 -3.72 -4.82
C THR A 46 -3.23 -4.14 -6.03
N LEU A 47 -4.17 -3.29 -6.38
CA LEU A 47 -4.84 -3.26 -7.67
C LEU A 47 -4.30 -2.03 -8.40
N TYR A 48 -3.28 -2.21 -9.19
CA TYR A 48 -2.65 -1.16 -9.97
C TYR A 48 -3.03 -1.26 -11.45
N THR A 49 -3.33 -0.14 -12.07
CA THR A 49 -3.59 -0.07 -13.52
C THR A 49 -2.80 1.09 -14.13
N ALA A 50 -2.04 0.82 -15.18
CA ALA A 50 -1.19 1.81 -15.83
C ALA A 50 -1.98 2.63 -16.85
N PRO A 51 -2.02 3.98 -16.76
CA PRO A 51 -2.62 4.81 -17.80
C PRO A 51 -1.77 4.82 -19.07
N ALA A 52 -2.39 5.01 -20.23
CA ALA A 52 -1.72 5.01 -21.55
C ALA A 52 -0.51 5.96 -21.63
N ARG A 53 -0.57 7.11 -20.93
CA ARG A 53 0.54 8.04 -20.85
C ARG A 53 1.79 7.47 -20.16
N ALA A 54 1.64 6.45 -19.32
CA ALA A 54 2.75 5.76 -18.65
C ALA A 54 3.40 4.66 -19.50
N ARG A 55 2.79 4.28 -20.63
CA ARG A 55 3.25 3.19 -21.52
C ARG A 55 4.75 3.20 -21.79
N ARG A 56 5.28 4.36 -22.17
CA ARG A 56 6.69 4.52 -22.53
C ARG A 56 7.60 4.46 -21.27
N ALA A 57 7.21 5.14 -20.21
CA ALA A 57 7.99 5.21 -18.97
C ALA A 57 8.08 3.84 -18.29
N MET A 58 6.99 3.11 -18.23
CA MET A 58 6.90 1.77 -17.62
C MET A 58 7.29 0.64 -18.59
N ARG A 59 7.51 0.94 -19.87
CA ARG A 59 7.82 -0.06 -20.92
C ARG A 59 6.81 -1.21 -20.98
N THR A 60 5.53 -0.92 -20.74
CA THR A 60 4.44 -1.91 -20.72
C THR A 60 3.46 -1.70 -21.87
N ARG A 61 2.83 -2.80 -22.31
CA ARG A 61 1.70 -2.78 -23.26
C ARG A 61 0.36 -2.77 -22.53
N PHE A 62 0.34 -3.17 -21.28
CA PHE A 62 -0.84 -3.26 -20.44
C PHE A 62 -1.17 -1.89 -19.86
N VAL A 63 -1.91 -1.10 -20.60
CA VAL A 63 -2.32 0.25 -20.23
C VAL A 63 -3.79 0.44 -20.58
N TYR A 64 -4.49 1.30 -19.83
CA TYR A 64 -5.85 1.71 -20.13
C TYR A 64 -5.87 3.09 -20.80
N GLU A 65 -6.81 3.28 -21.71
CA GLU A 65 -7.12 4.55 -22.38
C GLU A 65 -8.34 5.26 -21.73
N ASN A 66 -9.20 4.51 -21.06
CA ASN A 66 -10.41 5.00 -20.42
C ASN A 66 -10.72 4.24 -19.12
N ALA A 67 -11.68 4.74 -18.34
CA ALA A 67 -12.03 4.17 -17.04
C ALA A 67 -12.59 2.75 -17.11
N HIS A 68 -13.29 2.40 -18.19
CA HIS A 68 -13.84 1.06 -18.36
C HIS A 68 -12.74 0.02 -18.55
N GLU A 69 -11.73 0.34 -19.34
CA GLU A 69 -10.55 -0.53 -19.50
C GLU A 69 -9.79 -0.68 -18.18
N ALA A 70 -9.60 0.44 -17.42
CA ALA A 70 -9.01 0.37 -16.08
C ALA A 70 -9.84 -0.53 -15.16
N HIS A 71 -11.16 -0.46 -15.22
CA HIS A 71 -12.08 -1.31 -14.46
C HIS A 71 -11.86 -2.79 -14.77
N ILE A 72 -11.86 -3.17 -16.05
CA ILE A 72 -11.64 -4.55 -16.50
C ILE A 72 -10.27 -5.08 -15.98
N MET A 73 -9.21 -4.27 -16.13
CA MET A 73 -7.87 -4.64 -15.66
C MET A 73 -7.84 -4.88 -14.14
N ALA A 74 -8.46 -4.00 -13.35
CA ALA A 74 -8.49 -4.13 -11.90
C ALA A 74 -9.36 -5.31 -11.43
N VAL A 75 -10.48 -5.60 -12.10
CA VAL A 75 -11.31 -6.79 -11.83
C VAL A 75 -10.52 -8.08 -12.12
N ALA A 76 -9.72 -8.11 -13.20
CA ALA A 76 -8.84 -9.25 -13.49
C ALA A 76 -7.83 -9.47 -12.35
N GLN A 77 -7.28 -8.40 -11.77
CA GLN A 77 -6.36 -8.48 -10.63
C GLN A 77 -7.06 -8.97 -9.34
N VAL A 78 -8.30 -8.53 -9.07
CA VAL A 78 -9.09 -9.08 -7.96
C VAL A 78 -9.29 -10.58 -8.12
N ASN A 79 -9.62 -11.04 -9.33
CA ASN A 79 -9.80 -12.47 -9.61
C ASN A 79 -8.49 -13.25 -9.49
N TYR A 80 -7.36 -12.65 -9.88
CA TYR A 80 -6.04 -13.25 -9.67
C TYR A 80 -5.76 -13.44 -8.17
N TYR A 81 -6.02 -12.43 -7.32
CA TYR A 81 -5.83 -12.57 -5.87
C TYR A 81 -6.67 -13.69 -5.25
N LYS A 82 -7.88 -13.94 -5.76
CA LYS A 82 -8.73 -15.07 -5.29
C LYS A 82 -8.09 -16.43 -5.59
N SER A 83 -7.19 -16.53 -6.58
CA SER A 83 -6.47 -17.75 -6.94
C SER A 83 -5.11 -17.91 -6.24
N CYS A 84 -4.65 -16.91 -5.46
CA CYS A 84 -3.29 -16.85 -4.91
C CYS A 84 -3.12 -17.55 -3.54
N GLU A 85 -4.08 -18.32 -3.07
CA GLU A 85 -4.04 -18.94 -1.72
C GLU A 85 -3.79 -17.90 -0.60
N LEU A 86 -4.40 -16.73 -0.70
CA LEU A 86 -4.34 -15.66 0.28
C LEU A 86 -5.65 -15.59 1.09
N HIS A 87 -5.53 -15.33 2.40
CA HIS A 87 -6.67 -14.99 3.23
C HIS A 87 -7.07 -13.53 3.01
N LEU A 88 -8.11 -13.28 2.20
CA LEU A 88 -8.59 -11.91 1.98
C LEU A 88 -9.28 -11.38 3.24
N ILE A 89 -8.73 -10.34 3.82
CA ILE A 89 -9.26 -9.65 5.00
C ILE A 89 -10.19 -8.53 4.57
N ARG A 90 -11.45 -8.57 5.02
CA ARG A 90 -12.48 -7.60 4.65
C ARG A 90 -13.01 -6.78 5.81
N ASP A 91 -12.80 -7.24 7.05
CA ASP A 91 -13.25 -6.55 8.25
C ASP A 91 -12.32 -6.79 9.44
N SER A 92 -12.56 -6.07 10.52
CA SER A 92 -11.74 -6.12 11.73
C SER A 92 -11.80 -7.48 12.44
N ARG A 93 -12.90 -8.22 12.35
CA ARG A 93 -13.04 -9.55 12.95
C ARG A 93 -12.23 -10.59 12.18
N GLU A 94 -12.28 -10.56 10.83
CA GLU A 94 -11.45 -11.43 9.99
C GLU A 94 -9.96 -11.20 10.30
N LEU A 95 -9.51 -9.93 10.40
CA LEU A 95 -8.14 -9.59 10.79
C LEU A 95 -7.78 -10.15 12.17
N GLN A 96 -8.60 -9.89 13.19
CA GLN A 96 -8.34 -10.36 14.56
C GLN A 96 -8.29 -11.88 14.64
N THR A 97 -9.19 -12.57 13.93
CA THR A 97 -9.20 -14.04 13.88
C THR A 97 -7.96 -14.57 13.22
N TYR A 98 -7.57 -13.97 12.09
CA TYR A 98 -6.36 -14.33 11.37
C TYR A 98 -5.10 -14.12 12.23
N VAL A 99 -4.94 -12.94 12.82
CA VAL A 99 -3.76 -12.62 13.65
C VAL A 99 -3.61 -13.55 14.85
N ARG A 100 -4.71 -13.84 15.55
CA ARG A 100 -4.70 -14.78 16.71
C ARG A 100 -4.37 -16.21 16.30
N GLY A 101 -4.84 -16.64 15.14
CA GLY A 101 -4.62 -18.00 14.63
C GLY A 101 -3.42 -18.14 13.68
N TRP A 102 -2.68 -17.06 13.42
CA TRP A 102 -1.63 -17.08 12.39
C TRP A 102 -0.56 -18.14 12.64
N ARG A 103 -0.25 -18.86 11.60
CA ARG A 103 0.83 -19.84 11.55
C ARG A 103 1.78 -19.47 10.42
N ARG A 104 3.08 -19.71 10.62
CA ARG A 104 4.07 -19.53 9.53
C ARG A 104 3.65 -20.34 8.29
N GLY A 105 3.68 -19.70 7.15
CA GLY A 105 3.20 -20.28 5.88
C GLY A 105 1.85 -19.73 5.42
N GLN A 106 1.09 -19.08 6.30
CA GLN A 106 -0.14 -18.40 5.96
C GLN A 106 0.16 -16.93 5.62
N ILE A 107 -0.52 -16.42 4.60
CA ILE A 107 -0.45 -15.01 4.19
C ILE A 107 -1.87 -14.49 4.05
N ALA A 108 -2.16 -13.36 4.70
CA ALA A 108 -3.38 -12.60 4.48
C ALA A 108 -3.15 -11.41 3.55
N ALA A 109 -4.21 -10.95 2.91
CA ALA A 109 -4.18 -9.76 2.07
C ALA A 109 -5.35 -8.82 2.37
N VAL A 110 -5.05 -7.53 2.48
CA VAL A 110 -6.03 -6.43 2.41
C VAL A 110 -5.91 -5.81 1.03
N LEU A 111 -6.99 -5.76 0.25
CA LEU A 111 -6.94 -5.20 -1.10
C LEU A 111 -6.83 -3.67 -1.04
N LEU A 112 -5.82 -3.14 -1.73
CA LEU A 112 -5.53 -1.72 -1.89
C LEU A 112 -5.64 -1.36 -3.37
N MET A 113 -6.42 -0.34 -3.71
CA MET A 113 -6.48 0.21 -5.07
C MET A 113 -5.54 1.40 -5.18
N GLU A 114 -4.55 1.31 -6.07
CA GLU A 114 -3.58 2.36 -6.35
C GLU A 114 -3.93 3.09 -7.64
N GLY A 115 -4.42 4.33 -7.49
CA GLY A 115 -5.07 5.06 -8.57
C GLY A 115 -6.52 4.64 -8.76
N ALA A 116 -7.46 5.58 -8.59
CA ALA A 116 -8.89 5.26 -8.52
C ALA A 116 -9.60 5.21 -9.88
N ASP A 117 -8.91 5.32 -11.01
CA ASP A 117 -9.53 5.28 -12.34
C ASP A 117 -10.37 4.01 -12.64
N PRO A 118 -10.08 2.81 -12.03
CA PRO A 118 -10.98 1.66 -12.13
C PRO A 118 -12.38 1.87 -11.58
N ILE A 119 -12.60 2.84 -10.71
CA ILE A 119 -13.93 3.23 -10.24
C ILE A 119 -14.52 4.18 -11.28
N GLU A 120 -15.37 3.70 -12.17
CA GLU A 120 -15.91 4.51 -13.26
C GLU A 120 -16.74 5.69 -12.75
N THR A 121 -17.50 5.47 -11.66
CA THR A 121 -18.24 6.52 -10.94
C THR A 121 -18.19 6.25 -9.43
N PRO A 122 -18.20 7.28 -8.56
CA PRO A 122 -18.20 7.10 -7.09
C PRO A 122 -19.37 6.25 -6.56
N SER A 123 -20.48 6.19 -7.28
CA SER A 123 -21.63 5.35 -6.92
C SER A 123 -21.34 3.85 -6.99
N GLN A 124 -20.40 3.43 -7.83
CA GLN A 124 -19.98 2.04 -7.99
C GLN A 124 -19.03 1.55 -6.88
N LEU A 125 -18.60 2.42 -5.95
CA LEU A 125 -17.70 2.05 -4.87
C LEU A 125 -18.22 0.86 -4.04
N GLY A 126 -19.55 0.70 -3.95
CA GLY A 126 -20.16 -0.45 -3.26
C GLY A 126 -19.69 -1.79 -3.84
N ALA A 127 -19.66 -1.94 -5.15
CA ALA A 127 -19.20 -3.16 -5.82
C ALA A 127 -17.72 -3.46 -5.49
N TRP A 128 -16.85 -2.45 -5.46
CA TRP A 128 -15.44 -2.62 -5.10
C TRP A 128 -15.26 -3.07 -3.64
N THR A 129 -16.04 -2.49 -2.71
CA THR A 129 -16.01 -2.94 -1.31
C THR A 129 -16.58 -4.35 -1.14
N ASP A 130 -17.55 -4.76 -1.94
CA ASP A 130 -18.08 -6.12 -1.93
C ASP A 130 -17.06 -7.13 -2.53
N MET A 131 -16.25 -6.70 -3.50
CA MET A 131 -15.10 -7.47 -3.99
C MET A 131 -13.93 -7.54 -2.98
N GLY A 132 -13.94 -6.75 -1.91
CA GLY A 132 -12.96 -6.80 -0.83
C GLY A 132 -12.00 -5.63 -0.75
N VAL A 133 -12.11 -4.60 -1.60
CA VAL A 133 -11.26 -3.40 -1.53
C VAL A 133 -11.52 -2.65 -0.23
N ARG A 134 -10.46 -2.33 0.51
CA ARG A 134 -10.54 -1.64 1.81
C ARG A 134 -9.68 -0.39 1.91
N ILE A 135 -8.72 -0.24 1.01
CA ILE A 135 -7.81 0.89 0.94
C ILE A 135 -7.87 1.45 -0.48
N ILE A 136 -7.96 2.76 -0.64
CA ILE A 136 -7.95 3.42 -1.95
C ILE A 136 -7.05 4.65 -1.91
N GLY A 137 -6.05 4.67 -2.79
CA GLY A 137 -5.30 5.85 -3.18
C GLY A 137 -5.95 6.50 -4.41
N PRO A 138 -6.44 7.74 -4.32
CA PRO A 138 -7.07 8.41 -5.46
C PRO A 138 -6.14 8.62 -6.66
N ALA A 139 -4.83 8.63 -6.44
CA ALA A 139 -3.82 8.93 -7.44
C ALA A 139 -2.74 7.83 -7.53
N TRP A 140 -2.11 7.73 -8.71
CA TRP A 140 -0.76 7.24 -8.94
C TRP A 140 0.05 8.36 -9.65
N SER A 141 -0.28 8.71 -10.86
CA SER A 141 -0.05 10.00 -11.49
C SER A 141 -1.40 10.72 -11.48
N ARG A 142 -1.70 11.64 -12.41
CA ARG A 142 -3.04 12.22 -12.51
C ARG A 142 -4.07 11.12 -12.80
N THR A 143 -5.16 11.12 -12.03
CA THR A 143 -6.36 10.35 -12.32
C THR A 143 -7.54 11.31 -12.60
N ARG A 144 -8.71 10.77 -12.89
CA ARG A 144 -9.93 11.58 -12.99
C ARG A 144 -10.36 12.17 -11.64
N TYR A 145 -9.79 11.68 -10.54
CA TYR A 145 -10.13 12.02 -9.16
C TYR A 145 -9.15 12.99 -8.51
N SER A 146 -7.87 12.95 -8.91
CA SER A 146 -6.83 13.65 -8.15
C SER A 146 -5.60 13.95 -9.02
N GLY A 147 -4.92 15.05 -8.72
CA GLY A 147 -3.52 15.23 -9.07
C GLY A 147 -2.65 14.21 -8.36
N GLY A 148 -1.50 13.86 -8.95
CA GLY A 148 -0.60 12.84 -8.42
C GLY A 148 0.85 13.06 -8.79
N THR A 149 1.69 12.04 -8.62
CA THR A 149 3.13 12.10 -8.89
C THR A 149 3.40 12.56 -10.32
N GLY A 150 4.23 13.59 -10.49
CA GLY A 150 4.57 14.19 -11.79
C GLY A 150 3.40 14.91 -12.48
N ALA A 151 2.27 15.07 -11.80
CA ALA A 151 1.06 15.67 -12.35
C ALA A 151 0.32 16.49 -11.28
N PRO A 152 0.81 17.70 -10.94
CA PRO A 152 0.28 18.52 -9.87
C PRO A 152 -1.19 18.88 -10.09
N GLY A 153 -1.89 19.15 -9.00
CA GLY A 153 -3.30 19.56 -8.93
C GLY A 153 -3.96 19.04 -7.67
N GLY A 154 -5.15 19.56 -7.39
CA GLY A 154 -5.97 19.20 -6.25
C GLY A 154 -6.87 17.99 -6.53
N LEU A 155 -7.80 17.75 -5.63
CA LEU A 155 -8.93 16.87 -5.87
C LEU A 155 -9.86 17.49 -6.92
N THR A 156 -10.35 16.68 -7.84
CA THR A 156 -11.43 17.10 -8.74
C THR A 156 -12.79 17.01 -8.03
N ASP A 157 -13.86 17.58 -8.63
CA ASP A 157 -15.21 17.39 -8.10
C ASP A 157 -15.58 15.90 -7.97
N LEU A 158 -15.10 15.09 -8.92
CA LEU A 158 -15.26 13.63 -8.86
C LEU A 158 -14.48 13.03 -7.69
N GLY A 159 -13.28 13.54 -7.41
CA GLY A 159 -12.46 13.17 -6.25
C GLY A 159 -13.14 13.48 -4.92
N VAL A 160 -13.73 14.66 -4.82
CA VAL A 160 -14.54 15.04 -3.64
C VAL A 160 -15.71 14.07 -3.43
N GLN A 161 -16.42 13.71 -4.52
CA GLN A 161 -17.51 12.73 -4.46
C GLN A 161 -17.01 11.34 -4.06
N LEU A 162 -15.83 10.92 -4.58
CA LEU A 162 -15.21 9.64 -4.21
C LEU A 162 -14.88 9.60 -2.71
N LEU A 163 -14.23 10.63 -2.17
CA LEU A 163 -13.90 10.68 -0.73
C LEU A 163 -15.17 10.61 0.13
N LYS A 164 -16.24 11.31 -0.25
CA LYS A 164 -17.54 11.21 0.44
C LYS A 164 -18.11 9.79 0.40
N ALA A 165 -17.97 9.08 -0.74
CA ALA A 165 -18.41 7.69 -0.86
C ALA A 165 -17.52 6.74 -0.03
N MET A 166 -16.20 6.93 -0.05
CA MET A 166 -15.23 6.16 0.75
C MET A 166 -15.54 6.27 2.25
N ARG A 167 -15.83 7.49 2.74
CA ARG A 167 -16.19 7.69 4.15
C ARG A 167 -17.45 6.91 4.53
N ARG A 168 -18.51 6.91 3.69
CA ARG A 168 -19.73 6.15 3.94
C ARG A 168 -19.51 4.63 3.96
N LYS A 169 -18.53 4.15 3.20
CA LYS A 169 -18.17 2.73 3.08
C LYS A 169 -17.02 2.31 4.01
N GLN A 170 -16.55 3.19 4.87
CA GLN A 170 -15.44 2.95 5.79
C GLN A 170 -14.18 2.43 5.08
N VAL A 171 -13.86 3.01 3.92
CA VAL A 171 -12.64 2.73 3.15
C VAL A 171 -11.52 3.63 3.67
N ILE A 172 -10.33 3.08 3.81
CA ILE A 172 -9.11 3.79 4.24
C ILE A 172 -8.59 4.62 3.07
N LEU A 173 -8.26 5.89 3.32
CA LEU A 173 -7.63 6.77 2.33
C LEU A 173 -6.12 6.58 2.35
N ASP A 174 -5.52 6.28 1.20
CA ASP A 174 -4.08 6.26 1.00
C ASP A 174 -3.64 7.53 0.26
N LEU A 175 -2.73 8.29 0.88
CA LEU A 175 -2.17 9.52 0.32
C LEU A 175 -0.96 9.28 -0.59
N SER A 176 -0.44 8.06 -0.65
CA SER A 176 0.69 7.74 -1.52
C SER A 176 0.38 8.17 -2.96
N HIS A 177 1.35 8.78 -3.62
CA HIS A 177 1.21 9.37 -4.95
C HIS A 177 0.33 10.61 -5.10
N MET A 178 -0.49 11.00 -4.12
CA MET A 178 -1.29 12.22 -4.24
C MET A 178 -0.39 13.46 -4.33
N ALA A 179 -0.75 14.39 -5.21
CA ALA A 179 -0.09 15.68 -5.30
C ALA A 179 -0.31 16.49 -4.03
N GLU A 180 0.61 17.40 -3.70
CA GLU A 180 0.58 18.17 -2.45
C GLU A 180 -0.73 18.94 -2.25
N GLN A 181 -1.25 19.58 -3.31
CA GLN A 181 -2.55 20.25 -3.26
C GLN A 181 -3.69 19.26 -2.98
N ALA A 182 -3.68 18.08 -3.60
CA ALA A 182 -4.71 17.06 -3.36
C ALA A 182 -4.64 16.50 -1.93
N VAL A 183 -3.43 16.41 -1.35
CA VAL A 183 -3.25 16.06 0.07
C VAL A 183 -3.83 17.13 0.98
N ALA A 184 -3.60 18.42 0.68
CA ALA A 184 -4.18 19.53 1.44
C ALA A 184 -5.72 19.50 1.38
N ASP A 185 -6.29 19.37 0.18
CA ASP A 185 -7.74 19.24 -0.02
C ASP A 185 -8.33 18.05 0.77
N ALA A 186 -7.61 16.90 0.74
CA ALA A 186 -8.01 15.75 1.52
C ALA A 186 -7.97 16.00 3.02
N PHE A 187 -6.96 16.68 3.55
CA PHE A 187 -6.90 17.02 4.97
C PHE A 187 -8.04 17.94 5.43
N GLU A 188 -8.54 18.81 4.57
CA GLU A 188 -9.67 19.68 4.90
C GLU A 188 -10.97 18.89 5.07
N MET A 189 -11.24 17.93 4.21
CA MET A 189 -12.54 17.26 4.15
C MET A 189 -12.58 15.83 4.71
N TRP A 190 -11.44 15.11 4.74
CA TRP A 190 -11.40 13.72 5.17
C TRP A 190 -11.38 13.60 6.70
N ARG A 191 -12.25 12.75 7.25
CA ARG A 191 -12.37 12.47 8.69
C ARG A 191 -12.33 10.96 8.99
N GLY A 192 -11.99 10.15 7.99
CA GLY A 192 -11.81 8.71 8.12
C GLY A 192 -10.36 8.30 8.37
N PRO A 193 -10.08 6.97 8.44
CA PRO A 193 -8.72 6.47 8.55
C PRO A 193 -7.89 6.82 7.32
N ILE A 194 -6.60 7.14 7.57
CA ILE A 194 -5.69 7.68 6.56
C ILE A 194 -4.31 7.04 6.69
N ILE A 195 -3.64 6.80 5.57
CA ILE A 195 -2.28 6.26 5.52
C ILE A 195 -1.45 6.92 4.41
N CYS A 196 -0.15 6.67 4.45
CA CYS A 196 0.71 6.63 3.28
C CYS A 196 1.23 5.20 3.17
N SER A 197 0.68 4.40 2.25
CA SER A 197 1.04 2.97 2.18
C SER A 197 2.52 2.75 1.88
N HIS A 198 3.13 3.60 1.03
CA HIS A 198 4.51 3.48 0.57
C HIS A 198 5.09 4.86 0.19
N SER A 199 5.53 5.63 1.18
CA SER A 199 6.08 6.98 0.96
C SER A 199 7.28 7.25 1.86
N ASN A 200 8.27 7.99 1.32
CA ASN A 200 9.49 8.33 2.04
C ASN A 200 9.58 9.83 2.34
N ALA A 201 10.58 10.24 3.13
CA ALA A 201 10.75 11.62 3.55
C ALA A 201 11.31 12.51 2.43
N ARG A 202 10.61 13.59 2.07
CA ARG A 202 11.02 14.58 1.08
C ARG A 202 12.27 15.36 1.49
N SER A 203 12.46 15.55 2.78
CA SER A 203 13.65 16.20 3.35
C SER A 203 14.94 15.40 3.11
N ILE A 204 14.85 14.07 2.93
CA ILE A 204 15.98 13.21 2.61
C ILE A 204 16.15 13.08 1.09
N VAL A 205 15.09 12.81 0.37
CA VAL A 205 15.08 12.73 -1.10
C VAL A 205 14.01 13.67 -1.63
N PRO A 206 14.38 14.87 -2.11
CA PRO A 206 13.43 15.82 -2.67
C PRO A 206 12.69 15.28 -3.90
N GLY A 207 11.43 15.62 -4.00
CA GLY A 207 10.54 15.29 -5.12
C GLY A 207 9.09 15.25 -4.67
N ASP A 208 8.18 15.35 -5.62
CA ASP A 208 6.72 15.36 -5.37
C ASP A 208 6.16 13.98 -5.01
N ARG A 209 6.93 12.91 -5.29
CA ARG A 209 6.60 11.54 -4.88
C ARG A 209 6.70 11.35 -3.36
N GLN A 210 7.53 12.14 -2.70
CA GLN A 210 7.82 12.03 -1.29
C GLN A 210 6.90 12.93 -0.45
N ILE A 211 6.63 12.52 0.80
CA ILE A 211 5.82 13.31 1.72
C ILE A 211 6.66 14.33 2.48
N THR A 212 6.05 15.47 2.81
CA THR A 212 6.66 16.47 3.68
C THR A 212 6.57 16.03 5.14
N ASP A 213 7.44 16.60 5.99
CA ASP A 213 7.39 16.36 7.43
C ASP A 213 6.04 16.83 8.03
N ALA A 214 5.46 17.90 7.49
CA ALA A 214 4.13 18.38 7.88
C ALA A 214 3.03 17.34 7.51
N THR A 215 3.12 16.71 6.35
CA THR A 215 2.21 15.62 5.96
C THR A 215 2.37 14.43 6.90
N ALA A 216 3.61 14.03 7.23
CA ALA A 216 3.86 12.93 8.15
C ALA A 216 3.28 13.20 9.55
N ALA A 217 3.49 14.41 10.08
CA ALA A 217 2.92 14.85 11.36
C ALA A 217 1.39 14.81 11.37
N GLU A 218 0.76 15.31 10.29
CA GLU A 218 -0.71 15.37 10.21
C GLU A 218 -1.33 13.97 10.06
N VAL A 219 -0.70 13.06 9.28
CA VAL A 219 -1.12 11.66 9.21
C VAL A 219 -1.04 11.00 10.58
N ALA A 220 0.07 11.20 11.32
CA ALA A 220 0.25 10.66 12.67
C ALA A 220 -0.77 11.25 13.67
N ARG A 221 -0.99 12.57 13.64
CA ARG A 221 -1.98 13.25 14.49
C ARG A 221 -3.41 12.70 14.30
N ARG A 222 -3.71 12.20 13.11
CA ARG A 222 -4.99 11.54 12.79
C ARG A 222 -4.97 10.04 13.12
N GLY A 223 -3.91 9.54 13.77
CA GLY A 223 -3.74 8.12 14.08
C GLY A 223 -3.39 7.25 12.85
N GLY A 224 -2.92 7.86 11.77
CA GLY A 224 -2.52 7.15 10.57
C GLY A 224 -1.15 6.49 10.67
N ILE A 225 -0.70 5.86 9.58
CA ILE A 225 0.58 5.16 9.50
C ILE A 225 1.27 5.41 8.17
N LEU A 226 2.60 5.42 8.19
CA LEU A 226 3.51 5.73 7.11
C LEU A 226 4.32 4.48 6.74
N GLY A 227 4.07 3.91 5.57
CA GLY A 227 4.82 2.80 5.01
C GLY A 227 6.08 3.27 4.30
N ILE A 228 7.22 2.69 4.62
CA ILE A 228 8.50 3.03 4.00
C ILE A 228 8.66 2.25 2.70
N SER A 229 8.80 2.97 1.59
CA SER A 229 9.10 2.41 0.29
C SER A 229 10.58 2.02 0.16
N PHE A 230 10.84 0.87 -0.47
CA PHE A 230 12.19 0.41 -0.80
C PHE A 230 12.59 0.76 -2.24
N TYR A 231 11.76 1.52 -2.92
CA TYR A 231 12.05 1.95 -4.29
C TYR A 231 13.34 2.78 -4.32
N PRO A 232 14.35 2.43 -5.14
CA PRO A 232 15.70 3.01 -5.03
C PRO A 232 15.76 4.52 -5.13
N SER A 233 15.05 5.12 -6.10
CA SER A 233 15.04 6.58 -6.26
C SER A 233 14.30 7.32 -5.15
N HIS A 234 13.49 6.61 -4.34
CA HIS A 234 12.83 7.16 -3.16
C HIS A 234 13.70 7.10 -1.90
N LEU A 235 14.71 6.23 -1.89
CA LEU A 235 15.64 6.06 -0.78
C LEU A 235 16.87 6.95 -0.88
N ARG A 236 17.36 7.17 -2.11
CA ARG A 236 18.62 7.90 -2.35
C ARG A 236 18.64 8.54 -3.75
N LYS A 237 19.17 9.76 -3.84
CA LYS A 237 19.29 10.46 -5.14
C LYS A 237 20.27 9.82 -6.11
N ARG A 238 21.39 9.28 -5.62
CA ARG A 238 22.48 8.72 -6.42
C ARG A 238 23.18 7.59 -5.69
N GLY A 239 23.72 6.64 -6.44
CA GLY A 239 24.45 5.50 -5.91
C GLY A 239 23.56 4.32 -5.57
N ARG A 240 24.17 3.23 -5.09
CA ARG A 240 23.47 2.01 -4.69
C ARG A 240 22.73 2.22 -3.38
N THR A 241 21.49 1.81 -3.33
CA THR A 241 20.68 1.83 -2.11
C THR A 241 20.99 0.64 -1.20
N THR A 242 20.81 0.84 0.09
CA THR A 242 21.05 -0.17 1.13
C THR A 242 19.95 -0.14 2.18
N LEU A 243 19.91 -1.13 3.07
CA LEU A 243 18.99 -1.13 4.21
C LEU A 243 19.26 0.03 5.19
N ASP A 244 20.48 0.58 5.25
CA ASP A 244 20.73 1.78 6.05
C ASP A 244 19.98 3.01 5.51
N ASP A 245 19.74 3.09 4.19
CA ASP A 245 18.87 4.15 3.63
C ASP A 245 17.43 3.97 4.08
N VAL A 246 16.92 2.74 4.13
CA VAL A 246 15.59 2.42 4.66
C VAL A 246 15.49 2.86 6.12
N VAL A 247 16.47 2.49 6.94
CA VAL A 247 16.54 2.88 8.37
C VAL A 247 16.60 4.39 8.52
N ARG A 248 17.36 5.09 7.69
CA ARG A 248 17.44 6.57 7.70
C ARG A 248 16.07 7.20 7.48
N HIS A 249 15.28 6.71 6.53
CA HIS A 249 13.90 7.17 6.33
C HIS A 249 12.99 6.80 7.50
N ALA A 250 13.12 5.58 8.07
CA ALA A 250 12.35 5.16 9.24
C ALA A 250 12.56 6.10 10.44
N VAL A 251 13.83 6.40 10.76
CA VAL A 251 14.20 7.31 11.86
C VAL A 251 13.68 8.71 11.62
N HIS A 252 13.79 9.21 10.38
CA HIS A 252 13.31 10.55 10.04
C HIS A 252 11.77 10.64 10.16
N LEU A 253 11.05 9.68 9.54
CA LEU A 253 9.59 9.67 9.58
C LEU A 253 9.05 9.46 11.01
N ALA A 254 9.71 8.65 11.84
CA ALA A 254 9.33 8.50 13.24
C ALA A 254 9.46 9.83 14.02
N ARG A 255 10.51 10.61 13.75
CA ARG A 255 10.69 11.95 14.34
C ARG A 255 9.63 12.93 13.85
N ALA A 256 9.37 12.98 12.53
CA ALA A 256 8.38 13.86 11.95
C ALA A 256 6.95 13.51 12.43
N ALA A 257 6.65 12.24 12.60
CA ALA A 257 5.38 11.73 13.13
C ALA A 257 5.25 11.85 14.66
N GLY A 258 6.32 12.14 15.38
CA GLY A 258 6.35 12.23 16.84
C GLY A 258 6.45 10.89 17.56
N SER A 259 6.27 9.75 16.87
CA SER A 259 6.44 8.40 17.42
C SER A 259 6.76 7.38 16.30
N PRO A 260 7.57 6.34 16.59
CA PRO A 260 7.76 5.21 15.69
C PRO A 260 6.49 4.35 15.52
N ASP A 261 5.47 4.52 16.35
CA ASP A 261 4.20 3.78 16.27
C ASP A 261 3.42 4.12 14.98
N HIS A 262 3.77 5.22 14.33
CA HIS A 262 3.22 5.66 13.05
C HIS A 262 4.05 5.24 11.84
N VAL A 263 5.03 4.35 12.00
CA VAL A 263 5.91 3.91 10.92
C VAL A 263 5.79 2.41 10.72
N GLY A 264 5.79 1.98 9.46
CA GLY A 264 5.76 0.56 9.08
C GLY A 264 6.42 0.32 7.72
N LEU A 265 6.39 -0.91 7.23
CA LEU A 265 6.89 -1.25 5.90
C LEU A 265 5.77 -1.11 4.87
N GLY A 266 6.12 -0.59 3.70
CA GLY A 266 5.30 -0.55 2.51
C GLY A 266 6.26 -0.59 1.34
N THR A 267 6.84 -1.80 1.09
CA THR A 267 8.15 -1.89 0.43
C THR A 267 8.13 -1.50 -1.04
N ASP A 268 7.01 -1.71 -1.72
CA ASP A 268 6.93 -1.49 -3.18
C ASP A 268 7.97 -2.35 -3.94
N LEU A 269 8.36 -3.48 -3.34
CA LEU A 269 9.31 -4.41 -3.95
C LEU A 269 8.68 -5.04 -5.19
N ASP A 270 9.47 -5.12 -6.26
CA ASP A 270 9.07 -5.56 -7.58
C ASP A 270 7.97 -4.67 -8.25
N GLY A 271 7.62 -3.54 -7.66
CA GLY A 271 6.74 -2.52 -8.23
C GLY A 271 7.43 -1.71 -9.33
N GLY A 272 7.67 -2.33 -10.51
CA GLY A 272 8.34 -1.69 -11.65
C GLY A 272 9.87 -1.64 -11.57
N ILE A 273 10.49 -2.26 -10.57
CA ILE A 273 11.96 -2.36 -10.43
C ILE A 273 12.44 -3.81 -10.37
N VAL A 274 13.69 -4.00 -10.71
CA VAL A 274 14.41 -5.26 -10.54
C VAL A 274 15.19 -5.20 -9.23
N SER A 275 15.09 -6.21 -8.38
CA SER A 275 15.66 -6.24 -7.01
C SER A 275 17.16 -5.91 -6.95
N ARG A 276 17.94 -6.23 -7.99
CA ARG A 276 19.37 -5.90 -8.06
C ARG A 276 19.68 -4.40 -7.91
N TYR A 277 18.71 -3.52 -8.11
CA TYR A 277 18.83 -2.08 -7.92
C TYR A 277 18.26 -1.62 -6.57
N GLY A 278 17.55 -2.50 -5.86
CA GLY A 278 16.95 -2.23 -4.57
C GLY A 278 17.91 -2.38 -3.39
N PRO A 279 17.45 -2.07 -2.19
CA PRO A 279 18.24 -2.18 -0.97
C PRO A 279 18.41 -3.62 -0.48
N ILE A 280 17.64 -4.57 -1.02
CA ILE A 280 17.72 -6.01 -0.72
C ILE A 280 17.75 -6.82 -2.04
N HIS A 281 18.37 -7.99 -1.97
CA HIS A 281 18.46 -8.95 -3.09
C HIS A 281 17.78 -10.28 -2.78
N ASP A 282 17.43 -10.50 -1.52
CA ASP A 282 16.69 -11.64 -1.00
C ASP A 282 15.68 -11.14 0.02
N LEU A 283 14.44 -11.57 -0.10
CA LEU A 283 13.38 -11.11 0.80
C LEU A 283 13.62 -11.52 2.27
N GLY A 284 14.41 -12.57 2.50
CA GLY A 284 14.85 -12.98 3.83
C GLY A 284 15.64 -11.91 4.58
N GLU A 285 16.22 -10.92 3.87
CA GLU A 285 16.91 -9.77 4.50
C GLU A 285 15.97 -8.91 5.34
N LEU A 286 14.67 -8.88 5.03
CA LEU A 286 13.66 -8.23 5.88
C LEU A 286 13.65 -8.82 7.29
N LYS A 287 13.85 -10.12 7.40
CA LYS A 287 13.86 -10.82 8.71
C LYS A 287 15.24 -10.88 9.33
N LYS A 288 16.27 -11.11 8.53
CA LYS A 288 17.63 -11.37 9.02
C LYS A 288 18.41 -10.10 9.34
N SER A 289 18.31 -9.09 8.49
CA SER A 289 19.19 -7.92 8.52
C SER A 289 18.49 -6.66 9.02
N LEU A 290 17.30 -6.34 8.54
CA LEU A 290 16.61 -5.09 8.84
C LEU A 290 16.35 -4.87 10.33
N PRO A 291 15.87 -5.87 11.13
CA PRO A 291 15.65 -5.65 12.56
C PRO A 291 16.92 -5.28 13.32
N GLY A 292 18.06 -5.88 12.96
CA GLY A 292 19.36 -5.55 13.56
C GLY A 292 19.79 -4.10 13.31
N LEU A 293 19.52 -3.59 12.11
CA LEU A 293 19.81 -2.20 11.76
C LEU A 293 18.86 -1.23 12.47
N LEU A 294 17.57 -1.55 12.54
CA LEU A 294 16.59 -0.75 13.26
C LEU A 294 16.89 -0.65 14.76
N ARG A 295 17.38 -1.71 15.40
CA ARG A 295 17.76 -1.72 16.84
C ARG A 295 18.87 -0.72 17.21
N ARG A 296 19.59 -0.17 16.24
CA ARG A 296 20.55 0.91 16.47
C ARG A 296 19.87 2.24 16.86
N HIS A 297 18.56 2.37 16.57
CA HIS A 297 17.78 3.60 16.73
C HIS A 297 16.49 3.42 17.53
N PHE A 298 15.96 2.20 17.61
CA PHE A 298 14.68 1.85 18.21
C PHE A 298 14.84 0.70 19.21
N ASN A 299 14.04 0.69 20.26
CA ASN A 299 13.96 -0.44 21.18
C ASN A 299 13.24 -1.65 20.53
N THR A 300 13.24 -2.81 21.21
CA THR A 300 12.69 -4.06 20.66
C THR A 300 11.21 -3.92 20.29
N ALA A 301 10.40 -3.32 21.17
CA ALA A 301 8.96 -3.15 20.89
C ALA A 301 8.70 -2.24 19.69
N GLN A 302 9.47 -1.16 19.56
CA GLN A 302 9.39 -0.25 18.41
C GLN A 302 9.80 -0.94 17.10
N VAL A 303 10.85 -1.77 17.13
CA VAL A 303 11.23 -2.57 15.95
C VAL A 303 10.13 -3.55 15.57
N GLU A 304 9.52 -4.25 16.53
CA GLU A 304 8.37 -5.13 16.29
C GLU A 304 7.18 -4.36 15.72
N GLY A 305 6.95 -3.13 16.22
CA GLY A 305 5.97 -2.19 15.70
C GLY A 305 6.19 -1.91 14.21
N ILE A 306 7.38 -1.41 13.86
CA ILE A 306 7.77 -1.05 12.48
C ILE A 306 7.70 -2.26 11.55
N MET A 307 8.12 -3.44 12.03
CA MET A 307 8.11 -4.68 11.24
C MET A 307 6.71 -5.22 10.97
N GLY A 308 5.68 -4.77 11.72
CA GLY A 308 4.31 -5.20 11.40
C GLY A 308 3.25 -4.90 12.44
N ALA A 309 3.57 -4.80 13.75
CA ALA A 309 2.54 -4.65 14.77
C ALA A 309 1.79 -3.31 14.63
N ASN A 310 2.45 -2.23 14.21
CA ASN A 310 1.81 -0.93 13.96
C ASN A 310 0.73 -1.03 12.87
N TRP A 311 1.02 -1.75 11.77
CA TRP A 311 0.04 -2.00 10.73
C TRP A 311 -1.15 -2.83 11.20
N ILE A 312 -0.89 -3.89 12.00
CA ILE A 312 -1.94 -4.74 12.55
C ILE A 312 -2.88 -3.92 13.44
N GLU A 313 -2.31 -3.10 14.32
CA GLU A 313 -3.08 -2.23 15.20
C GLU A 313 -3.89 -1.20 14.40
N PHE A 314 -3.26 -0.52 13.44
CA PHE A 314 -3.95 0.45 12.58
C PHE A 314 -5.11 -0.20 11.83
N LEU A 315 -4.87 -1.31 11.14
CA LEU A 315 -5.91 -2.03 10.38
C LEU A 315 -7.03 -2.54 11.30
N GLY A 316 -6.68 -3.02 12.50
CA GLY A 316 -7.63 -3.52 13.48
C GLY A 316 -8.69 -2.49 13.90
N ARG A 317 -8.29 -1.20 14.02
CA ARG A 317 -9.22 -0.12 14.36
C ARG A 317 -9.83 0.59 13.15
N SER A 318 -9.27 0.39 11.96
CA SER A 318 -9.64 1.14 10.74
C SER A 318 -10.50 0.37 9.76
N LEU A 319 -10.39 -0.97 9.75
CA LEU A 319 -11.25 -1.81 8.94
C LEU A 319 -12.70 -1.76 9.44
N PRO A 320 -13.70 -1.90 8.56
CA PRO A 320 -15.09 -1.90 8.97
C PRO A 320 -15.38 -3.00 10.00
N ALA A 321 -16.39 -2.78 10.83
CA ALA A 321 -16.95 -3.84 11.64
C ALA A 321 -17.57 -4.93 10.75
N PRO A 322 -17.65 -6.19 11.23
CA PRO A 322 -18.29 -7.26 10.47
C PRO A 322 -19.72 -6.88 10.12
N LYS A 323 -20.13 -7.15 8.88
CA LYS A 323 -21.55 -7.05 8.52
C LYS A 323 -22.31 -8.04 9.43
N GLU A 324 -23.26 -7.57 10.24
CA GLU A 324 -24.17 -8.45 10.96
C GLU A 324 -24.83 -9.38 9.94
N SER A 325 -24.69 -10.69 10.14
CA SER A 325 -25.47 -11.65 9.36
C SER A 325 -26.94 -11.31 9.65
N ARG A 326 -27.70 -10.81 8.67
CA ARG A 326 -29.14 -10.77 8.77
C ARG A 326 -29.55 -12.22 9.05
N ARG A 327 -29.81 -12.54 10.32
CA ARG A 327 -30.51 -13.77 10.66
C ARG A 327 -31.84 -13.68 9.90
N ALA A 328 -32.00 -14.57 8.93
CA ALA A 328 -33.29 -14.77 8.32
C ALA A 328 -34.25 -15.07 9.48
N SER A 329 -35.09 -14.12 9.80
CA SER A 329 -36.24 -14.36 10.67
C SER A 329 -37.19 -15.23 9.86
N SER A 330 -36.96 -16.52 9.89
CA SER A 330 -37.99 -17.50 9.53
C SER A 330 -39.07 -17.43 10.63
N ARG A 331 -40.14 -16.75 10.31
CA ARG A 331 -41.45 -16.99 10.88
C ARG A 331 -42.33 -17.67 9.85
#